data_3a877e28a33d3934857c12ff26f3bfe7
#
_entry.id   3a877e28a33d3934857c12ff26f3bfe7
#
_cell.length_a   1.000
_cell.length_b   1.000
_cell.length_c   1.000
_cell.angle_alpha   90.00
_cell.angle_beta   90.00
_cell.angle_gamma   90.00
#
_symmetry.space_group_name_H-M   'P 1'
#
loop_
_entity.id
_entity.type
_entity.pdbx_description
1 polymer ?
#
loop_
_entity_poly.entity_id
_entity_poly.type
_entity_poly.pdbx_seq_one_letter_code
_entity_poly.pdbx_strand_id
1 'polypeptide(L)'
;MGQYYKIVNLDKQEFLDTYTFNDGAKLLEFGCNSEGTLTALAILLADGNGRGGGDLHSENPIIGSWAGDRIVVIGDYADEQKFLTVDQIAKHKMLKDGEDPNLYDHAVEHFKDVSEKALIAMLDDQFIYQVYEKAD
;
A
#
# COMPACT_ATOMS: atom_id res chain seq x y z
N MET A 1 -8.42 -20.63 8.27
CA MET A 1 -8.55 -19.18 8.42
C MET A 1 -7.57 -18.48 7.53
N GLY A 2 -7.98 -17.39 6.93
CA GLY A 2 -7.13 -16.64 6.02
C GLY A 2 -6.04 -15.84 6.72
N GLN A 3 -5.19 -15.23 5.93
CA GLN A 3 -4.20 -14.29 6.42
C GLN A 3 -4.57 -12.88 5.99
N TYR A 4 -4.00 -11.90 6.66
CA TYR A 4 -4.18 -10.49 6.37
C TYR A 4 -2.99 -9.98 5.58
N TYR A 5 -3.24 -9.14 4.57
CA TYR A 5 -2.22 -8.68 3.64
C TYR A 5 -2.04 -7.17 3.72
N LYS A 6 -0.86 -6.72 3.31
CA LYS A 6 -0.56 -5.32 3.00
C LYS A 6 0.17 -5.25 1.68
N ILE A 7 0.05 -4.12 1.01
CA ILE A 7 0.81 -3.85 -0.22
C ILE A 7 2.04 -3.05 0.19
N VAL A 8 3.22 -3.61 -0.05
CA VAL A 8 4.48 -3.07 0.46
C VAL A 8 5.39 -2.65 -0.69
N ASN A 9 5.92 -1.42 -0.61
CA ASN A 9 6.96 -0.94 -1.50
C ASN A 9 8.31 -1.20 -0.83
N LEU A 10 9.08 -2.10 -1.44
CA LEU A 10 10.37 -2.52 -0.90
C LEU A 10 11.44 -1.44 -1.03
N ASP A 11 11.37 -0.64 -2.08
CA ASP A 11 12.40 0.36 -2.38
C ASP A 11 12.24 1.62 -1.54
N LYS A 12 11.00 2.08 -1.33
CA LYS A 12 10.74 3.29 -0.55
C LYS A 12 10.46 3.03 0.93
N GLN A 13 10.29 1.76 1.31
CA GLN A 13 9.92 1.38 2.67
C GLN A 13 8.60 2.06 3.08
N GLU A 14 7.60 1.86 2.24
CA GLU A 14 6.24 2.37 2.43
C GLU A 14 5.24 1.23 2.25
N PHE A 15 4.01 1.42 2.75
CA PHE A 15 2.97 0.41 2.55
C PHE A 15 1.58 1.04 2.49
N LEU A 16 0.63 0.24 1.97
CA LEU A 16 -0.80 0.57 1.98
C LEU A 16 -1.54 -0.38 2.93
N ASP A 17 -2.40 0.21 3.76
CA ASP A 17 -3.33 -0.48 4.63
C ASP A 17 -4.71 -0.48 3.98
N THR A 18 -5.26 -1.66 3.72
CA THR A 18 -6.52 -1.81 2.99
C THR A 18 -7.70 -1.18 3.72
N TYR A 19 -7.69 -1.16 5.04
CA TYR A 19 -8.79 -0.60 5.84
C TYR A 19 -9.00 0.90 5.60
N THR A 20 -7.95 1.62 5.23
CA THR A 20 -8.05 3.05 4.90
C THR A 20 -8.98 3.29 3.71
N PHE A 21 -9.11 2.29 2.82
CA PHE A 21 -9.91 2.38 1.60
C PHE A 21 -11.26 1.64 1.72
N ASN A 22 -11.70 1.37 2.93
CA ASN A 22 -12.93 0.64 3.23
C ASN A 22 -12.92 -0.80 2.71
N ASP A 23 -11.74 -1.39 2.56
CA ASP A 23 -11.56 -2.79 2.17
C ASP A 23 -11.22 -3.66 3.38
N GLY A 24 -11.58 -4.94 3.30
CA GLY A 24 -11.00 -5.92 4.21
C GLY A 24 -9.56 -6.25 3.80
N ALA A 25 -8.82 -6.91 4.68
CA ALA A 25 -7.40 -7.20 4.48
C ALA A 25 -7.10 -8.58 3.91
N LYS A 26 -8.12 -9.42 3.73
CA LYS A 26 -7.94 -10.72 3.06
C LYS A 26 -7.81 -10.48 1.56
N LEU A 27 -7.02 -11.32 0.89
CA LEU A 27 -6.65 -11.08 -0.50
C LEU A 27 -7.85 -10.78 -1.41
N LEU A 28 -8.89 -11.59 -1.34
CA LEU A 28 -10.04 -11.38 -2.22
C LEU A 28 -10.98 -10.27 -1.74
N GLU A 29 -10.86 -9.84 -0.49
CA GLU A 29 -11.66 -8.72 0.01
C GLU A 29 -11.24 -7.39 -0.63
N PHE A 30 -9.94 -7.17 -0.82
CA PHE A 30 -9.49 -5.98 -1.53
C PHE A 30 -9.15 -6.27 -3.00
N GLY A 31 -8.77 -7.50 -3.32
CA GLY A 31 -8.40 -7.88 -4.68
C GLY A 31 -9.58 -7.92 -5.65
N CYS A 32 -10.79 -8.13 -5.14
CA CYS A 32 -12.01 -8.16 -5.96
C CYS A 32 -12.87 -6.90 -5.84
N ASN A 33 -12.40 -5.89 -5.11
CA ASN A 33 -13.12 -4.65 -4.93
C ASN A 33 -12.56 -3.56 -5.85
N SER A 34 -13.45 -2.87 -6.56
CA SER A 34 -13.07 -1.69 -7.33
C SER A 34 -13.17 -0.43 -6.44
N GLU A 35 -12.46 0.62 -6.83
CA GLU A 35 -12.57 1.94 -6.17
C GLU A 35 -12.06 1.96 -4.73
N GLY A 36 -11.12 1.06 -4.42
CA GLY A 36 -10.54 0.96 -3.09
C GLY A 36 -9.01 0.89 -3.16
N THR A 37 -8.44 -0.07 -2.45
CA THR A 37 -6.99 -0.25 -2.35
C THR A 37 -6.30 -0.39 -3.69
N LEU A 38 -6.90 -1.15 -4.63
CA LEU A 38 -6.31 -1.33 -5.95
C LEU A 38 -6.31 -0.05 -6.77
N THR A 39 -7.33 0.80 -6.61
CA THR A 39 -7.34 2.12 -7.23
C THR A 39 -6.20 2.97 -6.69
N ALA A 40 -5.99 2.97 -5.37
CA ALA A 40 -4.87 3.67 -4.75
C ALA A 40 -3.53 3.17 -5.27
N LEU A 41 -3.36 1.86 -5.39
CA LEU A 41 -2.14 1.26 -5.92
C LEU A 41 -1.89 1.70 -7.36
N ALA A 42 -2.93 1.69 -8.20
CA ALA A 42 -2.82 2.13 -9.59
C ALA A 42 -2.36 3.58 -9.67
N ILE A 43 -2.91 4.45 -8.81
CA ILE A 43 -2.54 5.87 -8.76
C ILE A 43 -1.07 6.03 -8.34
N LEU A 44 -0.62 5.29 -7.34
CA LEU A 44 0.78 5.34 -6.90
C LEU A 44 1.74 4.87 -8.01
N LEU A 45 1.31 3.96 -8.86
CA LEU A 45 2.14 3.40 -9.93
C LEU A 45 2.01 4.14 -11.27
N ALA A 46 1.09 5.09 -11.39
CA ALA A 46 0.76 5.74 -12.65
C ALA A 46 1.83 6.77 -13.05
N ASP A 47 2.69 6.39 -13.96
CA ASP A 47 3.69 7.30 -14.50
C ASP A 47 3.09 8.19 -15.58
N GLY A 48 3.32 9.50 -15.48
CA GLY A 48 2.88 10.43 -16.51
C GLY A 48 1.41 10.80 -16.48
N ASN A 49 0.76 10.71 -15.32
CA ASN A 49 -0.63 11.14 -15.16
C ASN A 49 -0.83 12.61 -15.56
N GLY A 50 -2.05 12.96 -15.96
CA GLY A 50 -2.44 14.34 -16.25
C GLY A 50 -2.48 14.67 -17.73
N ARG A 51 -2.68 13.67 -18.60
CA ARG A 51 -2.64 13.85 -20.05
C ARG A 51 -4.00 13.85 -20.74
N GLY A 52 -5.09 13.83 -19.96
CA GLY A 52 -6.39 13.93 -20.57
C GLY A 52 -7.44 13.01 -19.99
N GLY A 53 -8.50 12.75 -20.74
CA GLY A 53 -9.65 12.01 -20.26
C GLY A 53 -9.31 10.64 -19.72
N GLY A 54 -9.77 10.35 -18.52
CA GLY A 54 -9.47 9.12 -17.81
C GLY A 54 -8.34 9.22 -16.83
N ASP A 55 -7.48 10.23 -16.95
CA ASP A 55 -6.43 10.48 -15.96
C ASP A 55 -6.98 11.20 -14.73
N LEU A 56 -6.22 11.12 -13.64
CA LEU A 56 -6.60 11.79 -12.40
C LEU A 56 -6.34 13.30 -12.51
N HIS A 57 -7.31 14.11 -12.15
CA HIS A 57 -7.19 15.57 -12.14
C HIS A 57 -6.62 16.03 -10.80
N SER A 58 -5.33 15.82 -10.63
CA SER A 58 -4.63 16.21 -9.41
C SER A 58 -3.14 16.38 -9.71
N GLU A 59 -2.52 17.35 -9.05
CA GLU A 59 -1.06 17.56 -9.11
C GLU A 59 -0.35 17.01 -7.87
N ASN A 60 -1.04 16.21 -7.07
CA ASN A 60 -0.47 15.64 -5.86
C ASN A 60 0.75 14.79 -6.19
N PRO A 61 1.92 15.08 -5.60
CA PRO A 61 3.17 14.38 -5.94
C PRO A 61 3.18 12.89 -5.58
N ILE A 62 2.19 12.41 -4.80
CA ILE A 62 2.09 10.97 -4.50
C ILE A 62 1.75 10.16 -5.77
N ILE A 63 1.09 10.79 -6.75
CA ILE A 63 0.70 10.13 -8.00
C ILE A 63 1.95 9.74 -8.77
N GLY A 64 2.09 8.44 -9.06
CA GLY A 64 3.27 7.91 -9.73
C GLY A 64 4.52 7.79 -8.86
N SER A 65 4.41 8.06 -7.56
CA SER A 65 5.58 8.02 -6.67
C SER A 65 6.19 6.62 -6.52
N TRP A 66 5.41 5.57 -6.80
CA TRP A 66 5.87 4.19 -6.75
C TRP A 66 6.25 3.62 -8.12
N ALA A 67 6.14 4.40 -9.17
CA ALA A 67 6.41 3.90 -10.53
C ALA A 67 7.85 3.36 -10.62
N GLY A 68 7.99 2.13 -11.10
CA GLY A 68 9.29 1.48 -11.24
C GLY A 68 9.83 0.80 -10.00
N ASP A 69 9.16 0.92 -8.86
CA ASP A 69 9.61 0.31 -7.61
C ASP A 69 9.18 -1.16 -7.52
N ARG A 70 9.90 -1.91 -6.68
CA ARG A 70 9.55 -3.30 -6.36
C ARG A 70 8.43 -3.31 -5.34
N ILE A 71 7.30 -3.92 -5.70
CA ILE A 71 6.09 -3.95 -4.90
C ILE A 71 5.72 -5.41 -4.63
N VAL A 72 5.23 -5.70 -3.42
CA VAL A 72 4.75 -7.03 -3.07
C VAL A 72 3.48 -6.93 -2.22
N VAL A 73 2.57 -7.85 -2.46
CA VAL A 73 1.40 -8.07 -1.58
C VAL A 73 1.83 -9.16 -0.60
N ILE A 74 2.01 -8.79 0.66
CA ILE A 74 2.58 -9.68 1.67
C ILE A 74 1.57 -9.97 2.77
N GLY A 75 1.46 -11.23 3.16
CA GLY A 75 0.58 -11.67 4.23
C GLY A 75 1.28 -11.76 5.58
N ASP A 76 0.50 -11.77 6.66
CA ASP A 76 1.02 -11.84 8.02
C ASP A 76 1.64 -13.21 8.37
N TYR A 77 1.38 -14.23 7.53
CA TYR A 77 2.02 -15.55 7.65
C TYR A 77 3.20 -15.72 6.68
N ALA A 78 3.73 -14.63 6.15
CA ALA A 78 4.87 -14.70 5.21
C ALA A 78 6.10 -15.37 5.85
N ASP A 79 6.94 -15.94 5.00
CA ASP A 79 8.19 -16.58 5.41
C ASP A 79 9.11 -15.57 6.10
N GLU A 80 9.77 -16.02 7.15
CA GLU A 80 10.71 -15.19 7.89
C GLU A 80 11.85 -14.72 6.97
N GLN A 81 12.26 -13.47 7.15
CA GLN A 81 13.39 -12.81 6.50
C GLN A 81 13.29 -12.61 4.99
N LYS A 82 12.28 -13.20 4.34
CA LYS A 82 12.09 -13.04 2.90
C LYS A 82 11.85 -11.58 2.53
N PHE A 83 12.54 -11.10 1.51
CA PHE A 83 12.49 -9.71 1.01
C PHE A 83 13.12 -8.68 1.96
N LEU A 84 13.70 -9.09 3.06
CA LEU A 84 14.37 -8.18 4.00
C LEU A 84 15.89 -8.18 3.76
N THR A 85 16.51 -7.02 3.96
CA THR A 85 17.96 -6.90 3.92
C THR A 85 18.56 -7.38 5.24
N VAL A 86 19.87 -7.67 5.24
CA VAL A 86 20.59 -8.05 6.45
C VAL A 86 20.47 -6.97 7.53
N ASP A 87 20.54 -5.70 7.14
CA ASP A 87 20.43 -4.59 8.07
C ASP A 87 19.04 -4.48 8.68
N GLN A 88 18.00 -4.72 7.88
CA GLN A 88 16.60 -4.73 8.36
C GLN A 88 16.38 -5.86 9.37
N ILE A 89 16.89 -7.04 9.08
CA ILE A 89 16.78 -8.20 9.97
C ILE A 89 17.49 -7.90 11.31
N ALA A 90 18.70 -7.37 11.25
CA ALA A 90 19.49 -7.04 12.44
C ALA A 90 18.79 -5.98 13.30
N LYS A 91 18.24 -4.95 12.68
CA LYS A 91 17.50 -3.90 13.38
C LYS A 91 16.28 -4.46 14.10
N HIS A 92 15.50 -5.31 13.42
CA HIS A 92 14.32 -5.90 14.01
C HIS A 92 14.67 -6.77 15.21
N LYS A 93 15.68 -7.63 15.06
CA LYS A 93 16.15 -8.52 16.14
C LYS A 93 16.61 -7.73 17.36
N MET A 94 17.31 -6.62 17.13
CA MET A 94 17.78 -5.76 18.21
C MET A 94 16.60 -5.14 19.00
N LEU A 95 15.55 -4.74 18.31
CA LEU A 95 14.40 -4.08 18.93
C LEU A 95 13.36 -5.04 19.50
N LYS A 96 13.38 -6.31 19.09
CA LYS A 96 12.38 -7.32 19.45
C LYS A 96 13.02 -8.59 20.05
N ASP A 97 14.08 -8.43 20.84
CA ASP A 97 14.70 -9.50 21.63
C ASP A 97 15.07 -10.74 20.81
N GLY A 98 15.64 -10.52 19.62
CA GLY A 98 16.12 -11.62 18.78
C GLY A 98 15.04 -12.29 17.94
N GLU A 99 13.83 -11.77 17.92
CA GLU A 99 12.74 -12.30 17.11
C GLU A 99 13.04 -12.15 15.62
N ASP A 100 12.85 -13.24 14.85
CA ASP A 100 13.00 -13.21 13.39
C ASP A 100 11.80 -12.54 12.76
N PRO A 101 11.98 -11.46 11.98
CA PRO A 101 10.86 -10.77 11.35
C PRO A 101 10.46 -11.44 10.04
N ASN A 102 9.16 -11.37 9.71
CA ASN A 102 8.76 -11.45 8.33
C ASN A 102 8.57 -10.02 7.80
N LEU A 103 8.39 -9.88 6.48
CA LEU A 103 8.23 -8.56 5.88
C LEU A 103 6.99 -7.83 6.41
N TYR A 104 5.89 -8.55 6.63
CA TYR A 104 4.65 -7.94 7.12
C TYR A 104 4.89 -7.22 8.46
N ASP A 105 5.44 -7.93 9.44
CA ASP A 105 5.69 -7.37 10.77
C ASP A 105 6.72 -6.24 10.72
N HIS A 106 7.75 -6.41 9.93
CA HIS A 106 8.79 -5.38 9.78
C HIS A 106 8.21 -4.11 9.16
N ALA A 107 7.36 -4.23 8.14
CA ALA A 107 6.74 -3.08 7.50
C ALA A 107 5.82 -2.33 8.46
N VAL A 108 5.00 -3.04 9.23
CA VAL A 108 4.11 -2.42 10.22
C VAL A 108 4.90 -1.62 11.25
N GLU A 109 6.04 -2.14 11.70
CA GLU A 109 6.87 -1.50 12.74
C GLU A 109 7.74 -0.36 12.21
N HIS A 110 8.24 -0.46 10.97
CA HIS A 110 9.32 0.40 10.51
C HIS A 110 9.05 1.14 9.20
N PHE A 111 8.12 0.67 8.38
CA PHE A 111 7.82 1.33 7.11
C PHE A 111 6.75 2.39 7.31
N LYS A 112 6.65 3.31 6.36
CA LYS A 112 5.69 4.40 6.44
C LYS A 112 4.38 4.02 5.77
N ASP A 113 3.26 4.20 6.48
CA ASP A 113 1.93 4.04 5.93
C ASP A 113 1.58 5.29 5.10
N VAL A 114 1.41 5.10 3.80
CA VAL A 114 1.08 6.18 2.87
C VAL A 114 -0.38 6.11 2.40
N SER A 115 -1.19 5.27 3.04
CA SER A 115 -2.59 5.06 2.64
C SER A 115 -3.40 6.34 2.67
N GLU A 116 -3.29 7.13 3.73
CA GLU A 116 -4.04 8.37 3.87
C GLU A 116 -3.66 9.38 2.79
N LYS A 117 -2.36 9.49 2.47
CA LYS A 117 -1.88 10.37 1.40
C LYS A 117 -2.43 9.94 0.04
N ALA A 118 -2.47 8.63 -0.21
CA ALA A 118 -3.05 8.10 -1.45
C ALA A 118 -4.54 8.36 -1.51
N LEU A 119 -5.25 8.19 -0.41
CA LEU A 119 -6.69 8.47 -0.34
C LEU A 119 -7.00 9.94 -0.63
N ILE A 120 -6.21 10.85 -0.07
CA ILE A 120 -6.37 12.28 -0.33
C ILE A 120 -6.23 12.58 -1.83
N ALA A 121 -5.24 11.99 -2.49
CA ALA A 121 -5.06 12.16 -3.93
C ALA A 121 -6.26 11.61 -4.72
N MET A 122 -6.82 10.47 -4.29
CA MET A 122 -8.04 9.92 -4.91
C MET A 122 -9.22 10.87 -4.77
N LEU A 123 -9.40 11.45 -3.60
CA LEU A 123 -10.53 12.33 -3.31
C LEU A 123 -10.40 13.72 -3.96
N ASP A 124 -9.24 14.06 -4.49
CA ASP A 124 -9.07 15.27 -5.31
C ASP A 124 -9.82 15.17 -6.64
N ASP A 125 -10.15 13.95 -7.08
CA ASP A 125 -10.91 13.74 -8.31
C ASP A 125 -12.39 13.60 -7.98
N GLN A 126 -13.22 14.43 -8.62
CA GLN A 126 -14.66 14.46 -8.35
C GLN A 126 -15.34 13.11 -8.60
N PHE A 127 -14.91 12.38 -9.61
CA PHE A 127 -15.51 11.08 -9.92
C PHE A 127 -15.29 10.11 -8.78
N ILE A 128 -14.05 10.00 -8.31
CA ILE A 128 -13.70 9.09 -7.20
C ILE A 128 -14.38 9.54 -5.91
N TYR A 129 -14.38 10.84 -5.64
CA TYR A 129 -15.04 11.41 -4.46
C TYR A 129 -16.51 11.02 -4.42
N GLN A 130 -17.23 11.17 -5.54
CA GLN A 130 -18.64 10.81 -5.60
C GLN A 130 -18.90 9.33 -5.33
N VAL A 131 -18.03 8.46 -5.82
CA VAL A 131 -18.12 7.03 -5.57
C VAL A 131 -17.93 6.72 -4.07
N TYR A 132 -16.93 7.32 -3.44
CA TYR A 132 -16.71 7.14 -1.99
C TYR A 132 -17.85 7.69 -1.16
N GLU A 133 -18.38 8.85 -1.51
CA GLU A 133 -19.51 9.44 -0.83
C GLU A 133 -20.73 8.52 -0.87
N LYS A 134 -20.96 7.87 -2.00
CA LYS A 134 -22.11 6.95 -2.16
C LYS A 134 -21.91 5.64 -1.40
N ALA A 135 -20.69 5.24 -1.14
CA ALA A 135 -20.37 4.01 -0.43
C ALA A 135 -20.61 4.14 1.08
N ASP A 136 -20.61 5.35 1.59
CA ASP A 136 -20.88 5.64 2.99
C ASP A 136 -22.41 5.68 3.22
#